data_a985ea1af09bf183ade4b73a776bf7c4
#
_entry.id   a985ea1af09bf183ade4b73a776bf7c4
#
_cell.length_a   1.000
_cell.length_b   1.000
_cell.length_c   1.000
_cell.angle_alpha   90.00
_cell.angle_beta   90.00
_cell.angle_gamma   90.00
#
_symmetry.space_group_name_H-M   'P 1'
#
loop_
_entity.id
_entity.type
_entity.pdbx_description
1 polymer ?
#
loop_
_entity_poly.entity_id
_entity_poly.type
_entity_poly.pdbx_seq_one_letter_code
_entity_poly.pdbx_strand_id
1 'polypeptide(L)'
;PQLRSKLGVVPQEDNLDEELTVYDNLMMYGRYFDLPRAVIKERIEELLEFVQLTDKSKSKVDALSGGMKRRLTIARGLINEPDLLILDEPTTGLDPQARHILWDRLYRLKQQGVTLIITTHYMDEAEQLCDRLVIMDKAKIVAEGSPRSLIEEYAPREVVEFRFPPGVLEQIAERIEGLAPRSEILADRALLYTDDAEETISRVTAEGLEPETVLARRSSLEDVFLRLTGRTLVD
;
A
#
# COMPACT_ATOMS: atom_id res chain seq x y z
N PRO A 1 7.68 -16.77 -26.31
CA PRO A 1 6.20 -16.82 -26.31
C PRO A 1 5.65 -17.46 -25.03
N GLN A 2 6.10 -18.64 -24.65
CA GLN A 2 5.58 -19.40 -23.49
C GLN A 2 5.74 -18.66 -22.13
N LEU A 3 6.77 -17.85 -21.95
CA LEU A 3 6.99 -17.11 -20.70
C LEU A 3 5.99 -15.93 -20.58
N ARG A 4 5.67 -15.28 -21.68
CA ARG A 4 4.73 -14.15 -21.68
C ARG A 4 3.29 -14.56 -21.41
N SER A 5 2.89 -15.78 -21.77
CA SER A 5 1.54 -16.29 -21.48
C SER A 5 1.27 -16.51 -20.01
N LYS A 6 2.33 -16.60 -19.19
CA LYS A 6 2.28 -16.80 -17.73
C LYS A 6 2.55 -15.54 -16.92
N LEU A 7 2.67 -14.40 -17.59
CA LEU A 7 2.96 -13.11 -16.98
C LEU A 7 1.77 -12.17 -17.16
N GLY A 8 1.29 -11.62 -16.06
CA GLY A 8 0.38 -10.48 -16.04
C GLY A 8 1.13 -9.21 -15.66
N VAL A 9 0.77 -8.09 -16.28
CA VAL A 9 1.36 -6.78 -15.95
C VAL A 9 0.26 -5.74 -15.81
N VAL A 10 0.28 -5.05 -14.69
CA VAL A 10 -0.61 -3.93 -14.35
C VAL A 10 0.26 -2.69 -14.21
N PRO A 11 0.45 -1.90 -15.26
CA PRO A 11 1.27 -0.70 -15.21
C PRO A 11 0.61 0.40 -14.37
N GLN A 12 1.36 1.41 -13.98
CA GLN A 12 0.84 2.56 -13.24
C GLN A 12 -0.22 3.33 -14.06
N GLU A 13 0.04 3.53 -15.36
CA GLU A 13 -0.94 4.10 -16.29
C GLU A 13 -1.90 3.03 -16.80
N ASP A 14 -3.19 3.34 -16.89
CA ASP A 14 -4.22 2.34 -17.21
C ASP A 14 -4.13 1.78 -18.63
N ASN A 15 -3.69 2.58 -19.62
CA ASN A 15 -3.50 2.18 -21.02
C ASN A 15 -4.70 1.38 -21.59
N LEU A 16 -5.91 1.77 -21.21
CA LEU A 16 -7.17 1.20 -21.68
C LEU A 16 -7.60 1.87 -22.99
N ASP A 17 -8.29 1.13 -23.84
CA ASP A 17 -8.94 1.73 -25.00
C ASP A 17 -10.27 2.36 -24.57
N GLU A 18 -10.32 3.70 -24.58
CA GLU A 18 -11.45 4.47 -24.09
C GLU A 18 -12.69 4.39 -24.99
N GLU A 19 -12.51 4.06 -26.27
CA GLU A 19 -13.62 3.91 -27.23
C GLU A 19 -14.35 2.57 -27.07
N LEU A 20 -13.66 1.58 -26.51
CA LEU A 20 -14.21 0.24 -26.27
C LEU A 20 -15.03 0.19 -24.98
N THR A 21 -15.90 -0.81 -24.91
CA THR A 21 -16.56 -1.17 -23.65
C THR A 21 -15.59 -1.87 -22.71
N VAL A 22 -15.96 -1.94 -21.42
CA VAL A 22 -15.25 -2.75 -20.42
C VAL A 22 -15.09 -4.20 -20.90
N TYR A 23 -16.15 -4.79 -21.41
CA TYR A 23 -16.14 -6.15 -21.95
C TYR A 23 -15.20 -6.28 -23.16
N ASP A 24 -15.26 -5.35 -24.10
CA ASP A 24 -14.46 -5.42 -25.32
C ASP A 24 -12.97 -5.23 -25.05
N ASN A 25 -12.58 -4.39 -24.07
CA ASN A 25 -11.19 -4.27 -23.60
C ASN A 25 -10.64 -5.62 -23.14
N LEU A 26 -11.39 -6.32 -22.29
CA LEU A 26 -10.97 -7.64 -21.80
C LEU A 26 -10.98 -8.69 -22.92
N MET A 27 -11.99 -8.69 -23.79
CA MET A 27 -12.09 -9.58 -24.92
C MET A 27 -10.90 -9.41 -25.87
N MET A 28 -10.55 -8.16 -26.20
CA MET A 28 -9.42 -7.85 -27.07
C MET A 28 -8.11 -8.32 -26.44
N TYR A 29 -7.92 -8.07 -25.15
CA TYR A 29 -6.69 -8.43 -24.46
C TYR A 29 -6.52 -9.95 -24.33
N GLY A 30 -7.60 -10.69 -24.05
CA GLY A 30 -7.58 -12.16 -24.07
C GLY A 30 -7.19 -12.74 -25.44
N ARG A 31 -7.55 -12.07 -26.53
CA ARG A 31 -7.15 -12.48 -27.88
C ARG A 31 -5.66 -12.26 -28.17
N TYR A 32 -4.99 -11.30 -27.52
CA TYR A 32 -3.53 -11.14 -27.63
C TYR A 32 -2.76 -12.33 -27.04
N PHE A 33 -3.40 -13.10 -26.17
CA PHE A 33 -2.84 -14.33 -25.61
C PHE A 33 -3.28 -15.59 -26.36
N ASP A 34 -3.90 -15.44 -27.54
CA ASP A 34 -4.42 -16.55 -28.36
C ASP A 34 -5.42 -17.46 -27.63
N LEU A 35 -6.13 -16.93 -26.62
CA LEU A 35 -7.12 -17.69 -25.87
C LEU A 35 -8.37 -17.98 -26.71
N PRO A 36 -8.96 -19.17 -26.60
CA PRO A 36 -10.23 -19.47 -27.25
C PRO A 36 -11.35 -18.54 -26.77
N ARG A 37 -12.20 -18.09 -27.71
CA ARG A 37 -13.26 -17.12 -27.40
C ARG A 37 -14.22 -17.55 -26.28
N ALA A 38 -14.47 -18.84 -26.16
CA ALA A 38 -15.30 -19.39 -25.08
C ALA A 38 -14.64 -19.19 -23.71
N VAL A 39 -13.34 -19.48 -23.61
CA VAL A 39 -12.53 -19.30 -22.39
C VAL A 39 -12.47 -17.81 -22.02
N ILE A 40 -12.26 -16.92 -22.99
CA ILE A 40 -12.22 -15.48 -22.69
C ILE A 40 -13.54 -15.01 -22.10
N LYS A 41 -14.69 -15.48 -22.64
CA LYS A 41 -15.99 -15.07 -22.12
C LYS A 41 -16.21 -15.46 -20.66
N GLU A 42 -15.92 -16.72 -20.35
CA GLU A 42 -16.01 -17.24 -18.97
C GLU A 42 -15.13 -16.41 -18.02
N ARG A 43 -13.88 -16.17 -18.39
CA ARG A 43 -12.96 -15.37 -17.59
C ARG A 43 -13.39 -13.91 -17.42
N ILE A 44 -13.99 -13.31 -18.46
CA ILE A 44 -14.50 -11.94 -18.35
C ILE A 44 -15.57 -11.87 -17.27
N GLU A 45 -16.49 -12.83 -17.21
CA GLU A 45 -17.53 -12.86 -16.19
C GLU A 45 -16.93 -12.96 -14.78
N GLU A 46 -16.00 -13.89 -14.56
CA GLU A 46 -15.29 -14.05 -13.29
C GLU A 46 -14.47 -12.80 -12.90
N LEU A 47 -13.74 -12.23 -13.86
CA LEU A 47 -12.90 -11.05 -13.61
C LEU A 47 -13.74 -9.80 -13.34
N LEU A 48 -14.87 -9.62 -14.03
CA LEU A 48 -15.77 -8.49 -13.76
C LEU A 48 -16.40 -8.59 -12.37
N GLU A 49 -16.72 -9.79 -11.91
CA GLU A 49 -17.14 -10.01 -10.52
C GLU A 49 -15.98 -9.74 -9.55
N PHE A 50 -14.80 -10.27 -9.86
CA PHE A 50 -13.59 -10.06 -9.07
C PHE A 50 -13.26 -8.57 -8.87
N VAL A 51 -13.42 -7.72 -9.89
CA VAL A 51 -13.14 -6.28 -9.78
C VAL A 51 -14.39 -5.43 -9.54
N GLN A 52 -15.57 -6.03 -9.32
CA GLN A 52 -16.86 -5.35 -9.10
C GLN A 52 -17.23 -4.37 -10.23
N LEU A 53 -17.11 -4.82 -11.46
CA LEU A 53 -17.50 -4.08 -12.65
C LEU A 53 -18.55 -4.79 -13.52
N THR A 54 -19.24 -5.80 -12.99
CA THR A 54 -20.26 -6.58 -13.70
C THR A 54 -21.33 -5.68 -14.31
N ASP A 55 -21.85 -4.72 -13.52
CA ASP A 55 -22.89 -3.77 -13.96
C ASP A 55 -22.38 -2.77 -15.03
N LYS A 56 -21.07 -2.63 -15.15
CA LYS A 56 -20.39 -1.73 -16.10
C LYS A 56 -19.87 -2.43 -17.34
N SER A 57 -20.12 -3.73 -17.49
CA SER A 57 -19.61 -4.56 -18.60
C SER A 57 -19.83 -3.92 -19.99
N LYS A 58 -20.99 -3.31 -20.21
CA LYS A 58 -21.38 -2.67 -21.48
C LYS A 58 -21.07 -1.17 -21.53
N SER A 59 -20.56 -0.57 -20.45
CA SER A 59 -20.21 0.84 -20.42
C SER A 59 -18.89 1.06 -21.17
N LYS A 60 -18.78 2.20 -21.86
CA LYS A 60 -17.49 2.63 -22.43
C LYS A 60 -16.51 2.99 -21.30
N VAL A 61 -15.23 2.82 -21.56
CA VAL A 61 -14.18 3.07 -20.56
C VAL A 61 -14.06 4.56 -20.25
N ASP A 62 -14.33 5.46 -21.19
CA ASP A 62 -14.35 6.90 -20.96
C ASP A 62 -15.36 7.34 -19.88
N ALA A 63 -16.46 6.59 -19.74
CA ALA A 63 -17.50 6.84 -18.72
C ALA A 63 -17.16 6.30 -17.32
N LEU A 64 -16.01 5.66 -17.14
CA LEU A 64 -15.57 5.10 -15.85
C LEU A 64 -14.83 6.14 -15.00
N SER A 65 -14.98 6.07 -13.68
CA SER A 65 -14.09 6.79 -12.77
C SER A 65 -12.66 6.24 -12.81
N GLY A 66 -11.66 7.02 -12.38
CA GLY A 66 -10.27 6.57 -12.31
C GLY A 66 -10.11 5.26 -11.54
N GLY A 67 -10.76 5.13 -10.38
CA GLY A 67 -10.75 3.87 -9.61
C GLY A 67 -11.40 2.69 -10.33
N MET A 68 -12.42 2.93 -11.18
CA MET A 68 -12.99 1.87 -12.03
C MET A 68 -12.04 1.49 -13.16
N LYS A 69 -11.39 2.47 -13.81
CA LYS A 69 -10.37 2.23 -14.83
C LYS A 69 -9.22 1.41 -14.24
N ARG A 70 -8.73 1.76 -13.03
CA ARG A 70 -7.68 1.01 -12.34
C ARG A 70 -8.08 -0.44 -12.08
N ARG A 71 -9.30 -0.70 -11.61
CA ARG A 71 -9.83 -2.04 -11.40
C ARG A 71 -9.95 -2.84 -12.70
N LEU A 72 -10.35 -2.20 -13.80
CA LEU A 72 -10.38 -2.84 -15.12
C LEU A 72 -8.97 -3.19 -15.61
N THR A 73 -7.98 -2.34 -15.39
CA THR A 73 -6.57 -2.61 -15.74
C THR A 73 -6.03 -3.85 -15.00
N ILE A 74 -6.43 -4.03 -13.73
CA ILE A 74 -6.08 -5.22 -12.96
C ILE A 74 -6.76 -6.47 -13.55
N ALA A 75 -8.06 -6.40 -13.86
CA ALA A 75 -8.77 -7.51 -14.51
C ALA A 75 -8.11 -7.90 -15.84
N ARG A 76 -7.68 -6.88 -16.61
CA ARG A 76 -6.94 -7.11 -17.86
C ARG A 76 -5.62 -7.84 -17.65
N GLY A 77 -4.88 -7.50 -16.58
CA GLY A 77 -3.63 -8.17 -16.23
C GLY A 77 -3.80 -9.63 -15.78
N LEU A 78 -5.02 -10.03 -15.43
CA LEU A 78 -5.36 -11.38 -14.98
C LEU A 78 -6.00 -12.26 -16.06
N ILE A 79 -6.32 -11.72 -17.25
CA ILE A 79 -7.11 -12.42 -18.28
C ILE A 79 -6.46 -13.71 -18.77
N ASN A 80 -5.14 -13.82 -18.72
CA ASN A 80 -4.36 -14.98 -19.15
C ASN A 80 -4.02 -15.96 -18.02
N GLU A 81 -4.60 -15.81 -16.82
CA GLU A 81 -4.27 -16.61 -15.62
C GLU A 81 -2.76 -16.71 -15.38
N PRO A 82 -2.13 -15.60 -15.06
CA PRO A 82 -0.69 -15.57 -14.92
C PRO A 82 -0.21 -16.35 -13.67
N ASP A 83 0.93 -17.02 -13.77
CA ASP A 83 1.65 -17.56 -12.61
C ASP A 83 2.36 -16.42 -11.84
N LEU A 84 2.70 -15.32 -12.53
CA LEU A 84 3.36 -14.12 -12.00
C LEU A 84 2.61 -12.87 -12.43
N LEU A 85 2.20 -12.07 -11.46
CA LEU A 85 1.55 -10.77 -11.70
C LEU A 85 2.43 -9.64 -11.17
N ILE A 86 2.80 -8.73 -12.05
CA ILE A 86 3.54 -7.50 -11.72
C ILE A 86 2.55 -6.34 -11.63
N LEU A 87 2.52 -5.67 -10.48
CA LEU A 87 1.64 -4.54 -10.23
C LEU A 87 2.47 -3.31 -9.88
N ASP A 88 2.34 -2.27 -10.70
CA ASP A 88 3.00 -1.00 -10.46
C ASP A 88 2.00 -0.02 -9.83
N GLU A 89 2.21 0.28 -8.54
CA GLU A 89 1.35 1.13 -7.71
C GLU A 89 -0.16 0.80 -7.84
N PRO A 90 -0.59 -0.44 -7.53
CA PRO A 90 -1.93 -0.92 -7.89
C PRO A 90 -3.08 -0.16 -7.25
N THR A 91 -2.86 0.48 -6.10
CA THR A 91 -3.92 1.16 -5.33
C THR A 91 -3.90 2.68 -5.45
N THR A 92 -2.98 3.24 -6.22
CA THR A 92 -2.92 4.69 -6.45
C THR A 92 -4.21 5.19 -7.08
N GLY A 93 -4.78 6.26 -6.49
CA GLY A 93 -6.05 6.86 -6.93
C GLY A 93 -7.32 6.11 -6.50
N LEU A 94 -7.22 5.05 -5.72
CA LEU A 94 -8.35 4.38 -5.10
C LEU A 94 -8.72 5.05 -3.76
N ASP A 95 -10.03 5.09 -3.48
CA ASP A 95 -10.50 5.44 -2.14
C ASP A 95 -10.12 4.33 -1.13
N PRO A 96 -10.13 4.61 0.20
CA PRO A 96 -9.70 3.65 1.21
C PRO A 96 -10.48 2.33 1.19
N GLN A 97 -11.79 2.37 0.90
CA GLN A 97 -12.61 1.16 0.84
C GLN A 97 -12.24 0.29 -0.37
N ALA A 98 -12.08 0.91 -1.54
CA ALA A 98 -11.67 0.22 -2.76
C ALA A 98 -10.27 -0.39 -2.62
N ARG A 99 -9.34 0.30 -1.91
CA ARG A 99 -8.00 -0.19 -1.61
C ARG A 99 -8.05 -1.47 -0.77
N HIS A 100 -8.81 -1.49 0.32
CA HIS A 100 -8.93 -2.67 1.19
C HIS A 100 -9.56 -3.87 0.45
N ILE A 101 -10.57 -3.62 -0.39
CA ILE A 101 -11.19 -4.66 -1.21
C ILE A 101 -10.15 -5.25 -2.18
N LEU A 102 -9.33 -4.41 -2.80
CA LEU A 102 -8.29 -4.88 -3.71
C LEU A 102 -7.23 -5.69 -2.97
N TRP A 103 -6.78 -5.25 -1.79
CA TRP A 103 -5.82 -6.00 -0.98
C TRP A 103 -6.32 -7.40 -0.63
N ASP A 104 -7.58 -7.53 -0.18
CA ASP A 104 -8.18 -8.85 0.10
C ASP A 104 -8.15 -9.74 -1.14
N ARG A 105 -8.42 -9.20 -2.32
CA ARG A 105 -8.42 -9.95 -3.58
C ARG A 105 -7.02 -10.36 -4.02
N LEU A 106 -6.04 -9.46 -3.94
CA LEU A 106 -4.64 -9.78 -4.23
C LEU A 106 -4.10 -10.83 -3.26
N TYR A 107 -4.46 -10.73 -1.99
CA TYR A 107 -4.12 -11.74 -0.98
C TYR A 107 -4.69 -13.13 -1.34
N ARG A 108 -5.95 -13.20 -1.80
CA ARG A 108 -6.55 -14.46 -2.26
C ARG A 108 -5.84 -15.03 -3.48
N LEU A 109 -5.46 -14.20 -4.45
CA LEU A 109 -4.66 -14.65 -5.60
C LEU A 109 -3.32 -15.25 -5.16
N LYS A 110 -2.66 -14.62 -4.20
CA LYS A 110 -1.43 -15.15 -3.60
C LYS A 110 -1.65 -16.53 -2.96
N GLN A 111 -2.76 -16.71 -2.23
CA GLN A 111 -3.11 -18.00 -1.64
C GLN A 111 -3.43 -19.08 -2.69
N GLN A 112 -3.89 -18.70 -3.87
CA GLN A 112 -4.12 -19.59 -5.00
C GLN A 112 -2.81 -19.95 -5.74
N GLY A 113 -1.66 -19.43 -5.31
CA GLY A 113 -0.36 -19.75 -5.86
C GLY A 113 0.18 -18.76 -6.89
N VAL A 114 -0.52 -17.64 -7.14
CA VAL A 114 0.00 -16.57 -7.99
C VAL A 114 1.10 -15.81 -7.26
N THR A 115 2.25 -15.68 -7.91
CA THR A 115 3.34 -14.84 -7.39
C THR A 115 3.04 -13.38 -7.72
N LEU A 116 3.08 -12.50 -6.71
CA LEU A 116 2.87 -11.06 -6.88
C LEU A 116 4.19 -10.32 -6.72
N ILE A 117 4.51 -9.42 -7.67
CA ILE A 117 5.56 -8.41 -7.51
C ILE A 117 4.84 -7.05 -7.51
N ILE A 118 4.99 -6.30 -6.42
CA ILE A 118 4.29 -5.04 -6.21
C ILE A 118 5.33 -3.94 -6.01
N THR A 119 5.22 -2.84 -6.76
CA THR A 119 5.84 -1.58 -6.39
C THR A 119 4.80 -0.70 -5.71
N THR A 120 5.17 -0.05 -4.63
CA THR A 120 4.25 0.84 -3.90
C THR A 120 5.04 1.87 -3.09
N HIS A 121 4.44 3.02 -2.89
CA HIS A 121 4.87 4.03 -1.92
C HIS A 121 3.99 4.02 -0.65
N TYR A 122 2.98 3.15 -0.59
CA TYR A 122 2.14 2.94 0.58
C TYR A 122 2.73 1.83 1.45
N MET A 123 3.24 2.20 2.62
CA MET A 123 3.87 1.24 3.54
C MET A 123 2.88 0.24 4.12
N ASP A 124 1.65 0.66 4.36
CA ASP A 124 0.54 -0.18 4.79
C ASP A 124 0.20 -1.27 3.74
N GLU A 125 0.25 -0.95 2.45
CA GLU A 125 0.09 -1.94 1.38
C GLU A 125 1.19 -2.99 1.40
N ALA A 126 2.45 -2.55 1.52
CA ALA A 126 3.59 -3.45 1.60
C ALA A 126 3.52 -4.35 2.85
N GLU A 127 3.12 -3.80 3.98
CA GLU A 127 2.97 -4.53 5.25
C GLU A 127 1.87 -5.61 5.16
N GLN A 128 0.76 -5.33 4.47
CA GLN A 128 -0.37 -6.25 4.35
C GLN A 128 -0.16 -7.35 3.31
N LEU A 129 0.49 -7.06 2.19
CA LEU A 129 0.53 -7.96 1.03
C LEU A 129 1.85 -8.72 0.88
N CYS A 130 2.97 -8.13 1.30
CA CYS A 130 4.28 -8.69 1.00
C CYS A 130 4.74 -9.71 2.04
N ASP A 131 5.26 -10.85 1.58
CA ASP A 131 5.98 -11.80 2.44
C ASP A 131 7.45 -11.35 2.63
N ARG A 132 7.99 -10.67 1.61
CA ARG A 132 9.34 -10.13 1.56
C ARG A 132 9.33 -8.85 0.73
N LEU A 133 10.07 -7.85 1.15
CA LEU A 133 10.19 -6.59 0.44
C LEU A 133 11.64 -6.06 0.48
N VAL A 134 11.90 -5.13 -0.40
CA VAL A 134 13.11 -4.31 -0.38
C VAL A 134 12.72 -2.85 -0.23
N ILE A 135 13.39 -2.14 0.68
CA ILE A 135 13.28 -0.69 0.79
C ILE A 135 14.37 -0.07 -0.08
N MET A 136 13.98 0.83 -0.96
CA MET A 136 14.89 1.52 -1.86
C MET A 136 14.90 3.03 -1.58
N ASP A 137 16.11 3.60 -1.48
CA ASP A 137 16.31 5.05 -1.45
C ASP A 137 17.48 5.41 -2.36
N LYS A 138 17.36 6.51 -3.11
CA LYS A 138 18.39 7.01 -4.05
C LYS A 138 18.97 5.92 -4.94
N ALA A 139 18.09 5.08 -5.50
CA ALA A 139 18.41 3.94 -6.38
C ALA A 139 19.30 2.86 -5.73
N LYS A 140 19.30 2.76 -4.41
CA LYS A 140 20.00 1.71 -3.64
C LYS A 140 19.03 0.97 -2.76
N ILE A 141 19.26 -0.34 -2.60
CA ILE A 141 18.56 -1.13 -1.59
C ILE A 141 19.17 -0.76 -0.24
N VAL A 142 18.35 -0.26 0.68
CA VAL A 142 18.77 0.13 2.04
C VAL A 142 18.39 -0.90 3.09
N ALA A 143 17.37 -1.71 2.84
CA ALA A 143 16.99 -2.83 3.67
C ALA A 143 16.21 -3.87 2.86
N GLU A 144 16.22 -5.12 3.31
CA GLU A 144 15.51 -6.24 2.70
C GLU A 144 15.09 -7.24 3.78
N GLY A 145 13.84 -7.70 3.74
CA GLY A 145 13.31 -8.65 4.70
C GLY A 145 11.80 -8.82 4.59
N SER A 146 11.22 -9.54 5.55
CA SER A 146 9.76 -9.50 5.76
C SER A 146 9.36 -8.19 6.44
N PRO A 147 8.12 -7.71 6.27
CA PRO A 147 7.65 -6.52 6.99
C PRO A 147 7.94 -6.61 8.49
N ARG A 148 7.62 -7.74 9.08
CA ARG A 148 7.82 -7.99 10.51
C ARG A 148 9.30 -7.94 10.92
N SER A 149 10.19 -8.62 10.18
CA SER A 149 11.62 -8.63 10.51
C SER A 149 12.25 -7.24 10.39
N LEU A 150 11.81 -6.44 9.39
CA LEU A 150 12.28 -5.08 9.22
C LEU A 150 11.81 -4.16 10.37
N ILE A 151 10.57 -4.31 10.82
CA ILE A 151 10.06 -3.56 11.98
C ILE A 151 10.84 -3.94 13.23
N GLU A 152 11.04 -5.23 13.49
CA GLU A 152 11.78 -5.72 14.67
C GLU A 152 13.26 -5.28 14.66
N GLU A 153 13.89 -5.14 13.48
CA GLU A 153 15.31 -4.78 13.35
C GLU A 153 15.56 -3.26 13.39
N TYR A 154 14.67 -2.49 12.74
CA TYR A 154 14.92 -1.07 12.47
C TYR A 154 14.04 -0.12 13.26
N ALA A 155 13.00 -0.56 13.94
CA ALA A 155 12.15 0.32 14.74
C ALA A 155 12.10 -0.13 16.20
N PRO A 156 11.96 0.79 17.16
CA PRO A 156 11.57 0.45 18.52
C PRO A 156 10.19 -0.22 18.51
N ARG A 157 9.86 -0.90 19.58
CA ARG A 157 8.62 -1.70 19.65
C ARG A 157 7.35 -0.86 19.50
N GLU A 158 7.37 0.36 20.05
CA GLU A 158 6.20 1.22 20.19
C GLU A 158 6.52 2.66 19.82
N VAL A 159 5.48 3.39 19.45
CA VAL A 159 5.49 4.83 19.22
C VAL A 159 4.38 5.43 20.05
N VAL A 160 4.68 6.47 20.82
CA VAL A 160 3.69 7.24 21.56
C VAL A 160 3.54 8.60 20.90
N GLU A 161 2.34 8.88 20.42
CA GLU A 161 1.95 10.16 19.85
C GLU A 161 1.33 11.03 20.95
N PHE A 162 1.90 12.21 21.14
CA PHE A 162 1.39 13.23 22.07
C PHE A 162 0.93 14.45 21.28
N ARG A 163 -0.31 14.85 21.47
CA ARG A 163 -0.82 16.11 20.91
C ARG A 163 -0.98 17.14 22.01
N PHE A 164 -0.54 18.35 21.72
CA PHE A 164 -0.60 19.49 22.61
C PHE A 164 -1.43 20.61 21.99
N PRO A 165 -1.91 21.56 22.80
CA PRO A 165 -2.53 22.78 22.29
C PRO A 165 -1.63 23.52 21.30
N PRO A 166 -2.22 24.25 20.31
CA PRO A 166 -1.44 25.00 19.33
C PRO A 166 -0.41 25.93 19.97
N GLY A 167 0.82 25.92 19.47
CA GLY A 167 1.93 26.78 19.95
C GLY A 167 2.63 26.31 21.22
N VAL A 168 2.16 25.22 21.86
CA VAL A 168 2.82 24.66 23.04
C VAL A 168 4.04 23.84 22.64
N LEU A 169 3.93 23.03 21.58
CA LEU A 169 5.01 22.14 21.14
C LEU A 169 6.33 22.88 20.86
N GLU A 170 6.28 24.05 20.22
CA GLU A 170 7.48 24.84 19.94
C GLU A 170 8.22 25.25 21.23
N GLN A 171 7.48 25.44 22.34
CA GLN A 171 8.05 25.86 23.63
C GLN A 171 8.63 24.69 24.43
N ILE A 172 8.13 23.47 24.21
CA ILE A 172 8.49 22.28 24.97
C ILE A 172 9.31 21.26 24.18
N ALA A 173 9.63 21.55 22.91
CA ALA A 173 10.33 20.63 22.00
C ALA A 173 11.62 20.08 22.62
N GLU A 174 12.50 20.95 23.14
CA GLU A 174 13.76 20.57 23.80
C GLU A 174 13.55 19.66 25.02
N ARG A 175 12.43 19.83 25.74
CA ARG A 175 12.10 19.00 26.90
C ARG A 175 11.61 17.62 26.49
N ILE A 176 10.93 17.51 25.34
CA ILE A 176 10.40 16.26 24.81
C ILE A 176 11.52 15.41 24.20
N GLU A 177 12.48 16.04 23.49
CA GLU A 177 13.56 15.31 22.79
C GLU A 177 14.38 14.38 23.67
N GLY A 178 14.50 14.65 24.97
CA GLY A 178 15.22 13.81 25.92
C GLY A 178 14.43 12.67 26.56
N LEU A 179 13.12 12.57 26.30
CA LEU A 179 12.23 11.65 27.00
C LEU A 179 12.13 10.25 26.37
N ALA A 180 12.63 10.08 25.15
CA ALA A 180 12.71 8.79 24.46
C ALA A 180 14.02 8.67 23.67
N PRO A 181 14.44 7.46 23.28
CA PRO A 181 15.65 7.24 22.47
C PRO A 181 15.64 7.97 21.13
N ARG A 182 14.46 8.19 20.56
CA ARG A 182 14.22 8.98 19.37
C ARG A 182 12.89 9.73 19.52
N SER A 183 12.87 10.98 19.06
CA SER A 183 11.67 11.79 18.97
C SER A 183 11.58 12.48 17.63
N GLU A 184 10.37 12.72 17.17
CA GLU A 184 10.05 13.59 16.03
C GLU A 184 9.01 14.62 16.47
N ILE A 185 9.32 15.90 16.28
CA ILE A 185 8.41 16.98 16.58
C ILE A 185 7.78 17.46 15.29
N LEU A 186 6.47 17.30 15.17
CA LEU A 186 5.65 17.76 14.05
C LEU A 186 4.92 19.04 14.45
N ALA A 187 4.24 19.68 13.51
CA ALA A 187 3.54 20.95 13.78
C ALA A 187 2.42 20.83 14.85
N ASP A 188 1.79 19.64 14.93
CA ASP A 188 0.62 19.40 15.80
C ASP A 188 0.83 18.30 16.85
N ARG A 189 1.96 17.59 16.79
CA ARG A 189 2.21 16.42 17.66
C ARG A 189 3.70 16.13 17.83
N ALA A 190 4.01 15.40 18.90
CA ALA A 190 5.31 14.75 19.09
C ALA A 190 5.17 13.25 19.01
N LEU A 191 6.08 12.59 18.29
CA LEU A 191 6.20 11.14 18.21
C LEU A 191 7.43 10.72 19.01
N LEU A 192 7.22 9.90 20.03
CA LEU A 192 8.27 9.34 20.84
C LEU A 192 8.40 7.84 20.58
N TYR A 193 9.53 7.45 20.04
CA TYR A 193 9.85 6.06 19.69
C TYR A 193 10.49 5.37 20.86
N THR A 194 9.89 4.28 21.35
CA THR A 194 10.27 3.64 22.61
C THR A 194 10.00 2.14 22.59
N ASP A 195 10.64 1.41 23.50
CA ASP A 195 10.33 0.00 23.73
C ASP A 195 9.28 -0.20 24.85
N ASP A 196 8.98 0.87 25.61
CA ASP A 196 7.98 0.86 26.69
C ASP A 196 7.16 2.17 26.67
N ALA A 197 5.95 2.06 26.14
CA ALA A 197 5.03 3.20 26.02
C ALA A 197 4.56 3.70 27.39
N GLU A 198 4.33 2.81 28.37
CA GLU A 198 3.84 3.19 29.69
C GLU A 198 4.90 4.00 30.47
N GLU A 199 6.16 3.55 30.40
CA GLU A 199 7.28 4.29 30.99
C GLU A 199 7.44 5.66 30.32
N THR A 200 7.35 5.74 28.99
CA THR A 200 7.48 6.99 28.25
C THR A 200 6.36 7.98 28.60
N ILE A 201 5.12 7.51 28.69
CA ILE A 201 3.97 8.34 29.09
C ILE A 201 4.19 8.84 30.54
N SER A 202 4.65 7.99 31.44
CA SER A 202 4.94 8.36 32.83
C SER A 202 6.01 9.43 32.93
N ARG A 203 7.08 9.36 32.13
CA ARG A 203 8.14 10.37 32.04
C ARG A 203 7.61 11.72 31.56
N VAL A 204 6.82 11.71 30.47
CA VAL A 204 6.20 12.95 29.93
C VAL A 204 5.32 13.62 30.99
N THR A 205 4.53 12.83 31.72
CA THR A 205 3.67 13.33 32.79
C THR A 205 4.50 13.87 33.96
N ALA A 206 5.58 13.19 34.36
CA ALA A 206 6.47 13.63 35.44
C ALA A 206 7.18 14.96 35.13
N GLU A 207 7.45 15.23 33.85
CA GLU A 207 7.96 16.53 33.39
C GLU A 207 6.91 17.65 33.48
N GLY A 208 5.70 17.38 33.92
CA GLY A 208 4.61 18.34 33.98
C GLY A 208 4.11 18.79 32.59
N LEU A 209 4.26 17.92 31.59
CA LEU A 209 3.70 18.15 30.26
C LEU A 209 2.28 17.56 30.24
N GLU A 210 1.32 18.39 29.83
CA GLU A 210 -0.10 18.03 29.80
C GLU A 210 -0.58 17.95 28.35
N PRO A 211 -0.43 16.80 27.65
CA PRO A 211 -0.94 16.62 26.31
C PRO A 211 -2.48 16.53 26.29
N GLU A 212 -3.11 17.04 25.25
CA GLU A 212 -4.56 16.92 25.03
C GLU A 212 -4.94 15.46 24.72
N THR A 213 -4.10 14.76 23.95
CA THR A 213 -4.30 13.35 23.62
C THR A 213 -2.98 12.59 23.65
N VAL A 214 -3.08 11.33 24.03
CA VAL A 214 -1.97 10.37 24.03
C VAL A 214 -2.44 9.11 23.31
N LEU A 215 -1.68 8.69 22.28
CA LEU A 215 -1.94 7.46 21.53
C LEU A 215 -0.68 6.61 21.48
N ALA A 216 -0.70 5.46 22.16
CA ALA A 216 0.34 4.46 22.02
C ALA A 216 -0.04 3.47 20.90
N ARG A 217 0.89 3.20 19.98
CA ARG A 217 0.77 2.23 18.91
C ARG A 217 2.05 1.43 18.73
N ARG A 218 1.96 0.29 18.08
CA ARG A 218 3.15 -0.44 17.63
C ARG A 218 3.80 0.31 16.47
N SER A 219 5.10 0.15 16.34
CA SER A 219 5.82 0.63 15.16
C SER A 219 5.37 -0.11 13.91
N SER A 220 5.39 0.59 12.79
CA SER A 220 4.97 0.13 11.47
C SER A 220 6.13 0.16 10.48
N LEU A 221 5.90 -0.36 9.29
CA LEU A 221 6.88 -0.28 8.20
C LEU A 221 7.13 1.18 7.76
N GLU A 222 6.17 2.09 7.97
CA GLU A 222 6.36 3.52 7.73
C GLU A 222 7.45 4.11 8.64
N ASP A 223 7.44 3.75 9.93
CA ASP A 223 8.46 4.20 10.89
C ASP A 223 9.86 3.70 10.50
N VAL A 224 9.94 2.47 9.96
CA VAL A 224 11.18 1.90 9.40
C VAL A 224 11.65 2.69 8.19
N PHE A 225 10.75 2.97 7.25
CA PHE A 225 11.07 3.71 6.03
C PHE A 225 11.61 5.11 6.35
N LEU A 226 10.92 5.86 7.20
CA LEU A 226 11.35 7.20 7.63
C LEU A 226 12.73 7.16 8.28
N ARG A 227 12.98 6.19 9.15
CA ARG A 227 14.27 6.01 9.81
C ARG A 227 15.41 5.73 8.82
N LEU A 228 15.20 4.80 7.88
CA LEU A 228 16.24 4.36 6.96
C LEU A 228 16.56 5.39 5.87
N THR A 229 15.57 6.18 5.45
CA THR A 229 15.73 7.19 4.41
C THR A 229 16.16 8.54 4.96
N GLY A 230 16.10 8.72 6.29
CA GLY A 230 16.37 10.01 6.94
C GLY A 230 15.32 11.08 6.62
N ARG A 231 14.13 10.66 6.10
CA ARG A 231 12.99 11.54 5.86
C ARG A 231 12.20 11.72 7.15
N THR A 232 11.49 12.82 7.23
CA THR A 232 10.50 13.08 8.29
C THR A 232 9.10 13.04 7.68
N LEU A 233 8.07 12.96 8.51
CA LEU A 233 6.68 13.02 8.04
C LEU A 233 6.30 14.37 7.37
N VAL A 234 7.22 15.33 7.34
CA VAL A 234 7.02 16.72 6.84
C VAL A 234 7.81 16.97 5.55
N ASP A 235 8.66 16.05 5.10
CA ASP A 235 9.45 16.20 3.86
C ASP A 235 8.66 15.86 2.59
#